data_28c22eace760fee702ad4503b128d8c1
#
_entry.id   28c22eace760fee702ad4503b128d8c1
#
_cell.length_a   1.000
_cell.length_b   1.000
_cell.length_c   1.000
_cell.angle_alpha   90.00
_cell.angle_beta   90.00
_cell.angle_gamma   90.00
#
_symmetry.space_group_name_H-M   'P 1'
#
loop_
_entity.id
_entity.type
_entity.pdbx_description
1 polymer ?
#
loop_
_entity_poly.entity_id
_entity_poly.type
_entity_poly.pdbx_seq_one_letter_code
_entity_poly.pdbx_strand_id
1 'polypeptide(L)'
;MMKIEQVLWDWNGTLLDDLEYSIQVRNAIFPAFHLPLLESVEEYHRQFTFPVRLYYQRAGVTDEIFDDVAHAWMAEYERCMDTIPLHEDAVKTVERFRRAGLGQTVLSASEQTLLRRQLALYGLEGRFDAILGRGDIYAGSKEAIGREYLQGSGVPAEAAVMIGDSLHDAEVARALGTRCILVARGHQSRETLLEAGVPVVDSLRKAADWVLEQKEMDG
;
A
#
# COMPACT_ATOMS: atom_id res chain seq x y z
N MET A 1 9.02 -5.98 24.69
CA MET A 1 8.23 -5.13 23.77
C MET A 1 6.76 -5.51 23.92
N MET A 2 5.82 -4.64 23.52
CA MET A 2 4.39 -5.01 23.60
C MET A 2 4.05 -6.05 22.53
N LYS A 3 3.20 -7.02 22.89
CA LYS A 3 2.71 -8.05 21.97
C LYS A 3 1.94 -7.41 20.81
N ILE A 4 2.15 -7.91 19.59
CA ILE A 4 1.41 -7.44 18.42
C ILE A 4 -0.05 -7.88 18.52
N GLU A 5 -0.97 -6.94 18.41
CA GLU A 5 -2.42 -7.14 18.47
C GLU A 5 -3.12 -6.71 17.18
N GLN A 6 -2.53 -5.77 16.43
CA GLN A 6 -3.12 -5.18 15.24
C GLN A 6 -2.16 -5.16 14.05
N VAL A 7 -2.66 -5.48 12.86
CA VAL A 7 -1.98 -5.32 11.57
C VAL A 7 -2.63 -4.19 10.80
N LEU A 8 -1.83 -3.22 10.36
CA LEU A 8 -2.21 -2.18 9.40
C LEU A 8 -1.67 -2.59 8.03
N TRP A 9 -2.57 -2.85 7.11
CA TRP A 9 -2.23 -3.26 5.76
C TRP A 9 -2.22 -2.08 4.79
N ASP A 10 -1.14 -1.86 4.08
CA ASP A 10 -1.24 -1.18 2.81
C ASP A 10 -1.98 -2.03 1.78
N TRP A 11 -2.51 -1.40 0.70
CA TRP A 11 -3.32 -2.08 -0.30
C TRP A 11 -2.58 -2.29 -1.61
N ASN A 12 -2.30 -1.20 -2.36
CA ASN A 12 -1.65 -1.24 -3.66
C ASN A 12 -0.20 -1.71 -3.54
N GLY A 13 0.23 -2.66 -4.37
CA GLY A 13 1.56 -3.26 -4.29
C GLY A 13 1.79 -4.20 -3.10
N THR A 14 0.89 -4.17 -2.09
CA THR A 14 1.02 -4.98 -0.87
C THR A 14 0.08 -6.19 -0.88
N LEU A 15 -1.23 -5.98 -0.77
CA LEU A 15 -2.24 -7.04 -0.93
C LEU A 15 -2.67 -7.18 -2.38
N LEU A 16 -2.82 -6.08 -3.08
CA LEU A 16 -3.14 -5.99 -4.51
C LEU A 16 -1.87 -6.05 -5.35
N ASP A 17 -1.82 -6.92 -6.34
CA ASP A 17 -0.69 -7.07 -7.28
C ASP A 17 -0.89 -6.16 -8.50
N ASP A 18 -0.76 -4.85 -8.30
CA ASP A 18 -1.10 -3.84 -9.30
C ASP A 18 0.10 -3.10 -9.92
N LEU A 19 1.32 -3.56 -9.66
CA LEU A 19 2.53 -2.91 -10.20
C LEU A 19 2.52 -2.84 -11.74
N GLU A 20 2.34 -3.96 -12.41
CA GLU A 20 2.32 -4.01 -13.88
C GLU A 20 1.12 -3.24 -14.46
N TYR A 21 -0.03 -3.30 -13.78
CA TYR A 21 -1.22 -2.54 -14.17
C TYR A 21 -1.01 -1.03 -14.04
N SER A 22 -0.31 -0.58 -13.00
CA SER A 22 0.04 0.83 -12.84
C SER A 22 0.95 1.34 -13.97
N ILE A 23 1.89 0.51 -14.44
CA ILE A 23 2.72 0.79 -15.61
C ILE A 23 1.86 0.85 -16.88
N GLN A 24 0.97 -0.14 -17.08
CA GLN A 24 0.08 -0.19 -18.24
C GLN A 24 -0.85 1.02 -18.31
N VAL A 25 -1.48 1.38 -17.18
CA VAL A 25 -2.36 2.56 -17.09
C VAL A 25 -1.59 3.83 -17.42
N ARG A 26 -0.40 4.03 -16.83
CA ARG A 26 0.45 5.18 -17.18
C ARG A 26 0.77 5.21 -18.67
N ASN A 27 1.21 4.10 -19.24
CA ASN A 27 1.57 4.02 -20.64
C ASN A 27 0.38 4.20 -21.60
N ALA A 28 -0.83 3.90 -21.16
CA ALA A 28 -2.05 4.13 -21.93
C ALA A 28 -2.41 5.63 -22.02
N ILE A 29 -2.21 6.38 -20.94
CA ILE A 29 -2.63 7.80 -20.87
C ILE A 29 -1.54 8.79 -21.27
N PHE A 30 -0.25 8.52 -20.98
CA PHE A 30 0.85 9.47 -21.19
C PHE A 30 1.01 9.98 -22.61
N PRO A 31 0.78 9.18 -23.69
CA PRO A 31 0.84 9.68 -25.06
C PRO A 31 -0.10 10.86 -25.35
N ALA A 32 -1.28 10.90 -24.71
CA ALA A 32 -2.23 11.99 -24.88
C ALA A 32 -1.70 13.34 -24.32
N PHE A 33 -0.73 13.27 -23.42
CA PHE A 33 -0.07 14.43 -22.81
C PHE A 33 1.36 14.65 -23.35
N HIS A 34 1.77 13.95 -24.39
CA HIS A 34 3.12 14.00 -24.96
C HIS A 34 4.23 13.64 -23.95
N LEU A 35 3.92 12.77 -22.99
CA LEU A 35 4.83 12.32 -21.94
C LEU A 35 5.50 10.97 -22.31
N PRO A 36 6.71 10.68 -21.77
CA PRO A 36 7.46 9.47 -22.08
C PRO A 36 6.80 8.22 -21.47
N LEU A 37 6.89 7.10 -22.21
CA LEU A 37 6.48 5.80 -21.74
C LEU A 37 7.53 5.19 -20.80
N LEU A 38 7.11 4.25 -19.97
CA LEU A 38 7.99 3.34 -19.24
C LEU A 38 8.27 2.11 -20.09
N GLU A 39 9.52 1.70 -20.14
CA GLU A 39 9.95 0.53 -20.91
C GLU A 39 10.08 -0.73 -20.04
N SER A 40 10.23 -0.57 -18.72
CA SER A 40 10.40 -1.71 -17.80
C SER A 40 9.98 -1.40 -16.36
N VAL A 41 9.82 -2.47 -15.56
CA VAL A 41 9.60 -2.40 -14.11
C VAL A 41 10.78 -1.71 -13.42
N GLU A 42 12.00 -1.96 -13.83
CA GLU A 42 13.20 -1.34 -13.26
C GLU A 42 13.19 0.18 -13.47
N GLU A 43 12.72 0.63 -14.63
CA GLU A 43 12.55 2.07 -14.89
C GLU A 43 11.47 2.67 -14.01
N TYR A 44 10.34 1.98 -13.85
CA TYR A 44 9.30 2.38 -12.91
C TYR A 44 9.85 2.51 -11.49
N HIS A 45 10.53 1.50 -10.97
CA HIS A 45 11.12 1.50 -9.64
C HIS A 45 12.10 2.65 -9.41
N ARG A 46 12.88 3.05 -10.44
CA ARG A 46 13.78 4.21 -10.35
C ARG A 46 13.06 5.55 -10.26
N GLN A 47 11.85 5.64 -10.85
CA GLN A 47 11.08 6.89 -10.90
C GLN A 47 10.10 7.00 -9.74
N PHE A 48 9.51 5.87 -9.32
CA PHE A 48 8.41 5.87 -8.35
C PHE A 48 8.84 6.36 -6.97
N THR A 49 8.06 7.29 -6.42
CA THR A 49 8.29 7.87 -5.10
C THR A 49 7.00 8.46 -4.53
N PHE A 50 6.98 8.69 -3.21
CA PHE A 50 5.96 9.50 -2.55
C PHE A 50 6.50 10.89 -2.18
N PRO A 51 5.63 11.90 -2.10
CA PRO A 51 4.23 11.87 -2.56
C PRO A 51 4.14 11.60 -4.06
N VAL A 52 3.07 10.97 -4.52
CA VAL A 52 2.86 10.57 -5.92
C VAL A 52 2.97 11.77 -6.88
N ARG A 53 2.65 12.99 -6.43
CA ARG A 53 2.87 14.21 -7.22
C ARG A 53 4.34 14.36 -7.67
N LEU A 54 5.30 14.03 -6.80
CA LEU A 54 6.73 14.09 -7.13
C LEU A 54 7.11 13.04 -8.20
N TYR A 55 6.52 11.85 -8.12
CA TYR A 55 6.68 10.83 -9.16
C TYR A 55 6.21 11.34 -10.53
N TYR A 56 5.03 11.96 -10.60
CA TYR A 56 4.52 12.55 -11.84
C TYR A 56 5.38 13.70 -12.34
N GLN A 57 5.87 14.56 -11.45
CA GLN A 57 6.79 15.64 -11.84
C GLN A 57 8.11 15.10 -12.44
N ARG A 58 8.68 14.04 -11.86
CA ARG A 58 9.87 13.35 -12.42
C ARG A 58 9.59 12.74 -13.79
N ALA A 59 8.35 12.35 -14.05
CA ALA A 59 7.90 11.85 -15.34
C ALA A 59 7.58 12.94 -16.38
N GLY A 60 7.77 14.21 -16.02
CA GLY A 60 7.54 15.36 -16.91
C GLY A 60 6.15 16.00 -16.80
N VAL A 61 5.31 15.55 -15.86
CA VAL A 61 3.99 16.18 -15.62
C VAL A 61 4.21 17.51 -14.92
N THR A 62 3.78 18.61 -15.54
CA THR A 62 3.81 19.96 -14.96
C THR A 62 2.60 20.17 -14.05
N ASP A 63 2.65 21.23 -13.22
CA ASP A 63 1.53 21.55 -12.33
C ASP A 63 0.25 21.91 -13.10
N GLU A 64 0.39 22.46 -14.32
CA GLU A 64 -0.75 22.85 -15.17
C GLU A 64 -1.56 21.67 -15.69
N ILE A 65 -0.92 20.51 -15.91
CA ILE A 65 -1.59 19.31 -16.44
C ILE A 65 -1.77 18.21 -15.39
N PHE A 66 -1.32 18.43 -14.16
CA PHE A 66 -1.32 17.39 -13.12
C PHE A 66 -2.72 16.83 -12.83
N ASP A 67 -3.72 17.70 -12.71
CA ASP A 67 -5.10 17.30 -12.42
C ASP A 67 -5.71 16.52 -13.60
N ASP A 68 -5.45 16.93 -14.83
CA ASP A 68 -5.92 16.22 -16.03
C ASP A 68 -5.29 14.82 -16.12
N VAL A 69 -3.98 14.72 -15.86
CA VAL A 69 -3.27 13.43 -15.82
C VAL A 69 -3.80 12.55 -14.70
N ALA A 70 -4.03 13.10 -13.50
CA ALA A 70 -4.57 12.34 -12.37
C ALA A 70 -5.97 11.79 -12.66
N HIS A 71 -6.86 12.60 -13.25
CA HIS A 71 -8.20 12.16 -13.63
C HIS A 71 -8.17 11.12 -14.76
N ALA A 72 -7.30 11.31 -15.78
CA ALA A 72 -7.13 10.34 -16.85
C ALA A 72 -6.60 9.00 -16.31
N TRP A 73 -5.64 9.05 -15.37
CA TRP A 73 -5.12 7.85 -14.70
C TRP A 73 -6.22 7.11 -13.95
N MET A 74 -7.01 7.82 -13.15
CA MET A 74 -8.12 7.21 -12.40
C MET A 74 -9.14 6.56 -13.33
N ALA A 75 -9.54 7.24 -14.41
CA ALA A 75 -10.50 6.71 -15.37
C ALA A 75 -9.99 5.43 -16.05
N GLU A 76 -8.71 5.38 -16.43
CA GLU A 76 -8.11 4.19 -17.04
C GLU A 76 -7.90 3.06 -16.02
N TYR A 77 -7.48 3.39 -14.80
CA TYR A 77 -7.32 2.41 -13.71
C TYR A 77 -8.67 1.76 -13.36
N GLU A 78 -9.75 2.52 -13.29
CA GLU A 78 -11.10 1.97 -13.05
C GLU A 78 -11.56 1.01 -14.15
N ARG A 79 -11.10 1.19 -15.40
CA ARG A 79 -11.45 0.28 -16.51
C ARG A 79 -10.80 -1.10 -16.39
N CYS A 80 -9.67 -1.21 -15.74
CA CYS A 80 -8.95 -2.48 -15.59
C CYS A 80 -8.99 -3.04 -14.16
N MET A 81 -9.52 -2.33 -13.18
CA MET A 81 -9.39 -2.67 -11.77
C MET A 81 -9.94 -4.05 -11.39
N ASP A 82 -10.97 -4.56 -12.08
CA ASP A 82 -11.57 -5.89 -11.86
C ASP A 82 -10.70 -7.04 -12.41
N THR A 83 -9.68 -6.73 -13.18
CA THR A 83 -8.72 -7.72 -13.70
C THR A 83 -7.43 -7.80 -12.90
N ILE A 84 -7.18 -6.83 -12.01
CA ILE A 84 -5.97 -6.78 -11.19
C ILE A 84 -6.03 -7.87 -10.13
N PRO A 85 -5.08 -8.81 -10.06
CA PRO A 85 -5.13 -9.88 -9.08
C PRO A 85 -4.69 -9.41 -7.69
N LEU A 86 -5.01 -10.19 -6.67
CA LEU A 86 -4.29 -10.14 -5.40
C LEU A 86 -2.97 -10.90 -5.52
N HIS A 87 -1.98 -10.54 -4.71
CA HIS A 87 -0.83 -11.42 -4.53
C HIS A 87 -1.27 -12.81 -4.08
N GLU A 88 -0.64 -13.86 -4.61
CA GLU A 88 -1.06 -15.27 -4.46
C GLU A 88 -1.20 -15.75 -3.01
N ASP A 89 -0.47 -15.13 -2.08
CA ASP A 89 -0.47 -15.44 -0.66
C ASP A 89 -1.29 -14.45 0.20
N ALA A 90 -1.92 -13.42 -0.40
CA ALA A 90 -2.64 -12.37 0.32
C ALA A 90 -3.79 -12.92 1.16
N VAL A 91 -4.73 -13.62 0.54
CA VAL A 91 -5.92 -14.17 1.24
C VAL A 91 -5.50 -15.14 2.34
N LYS A 92 -4.52 -16.02 2.06
CA LYS A 92 -4.02 -16.99 3.05
C LYS A 92 -3.37 -16.29 4.24
N THR A 93 -2.67 -15.19 4.00
CA THR A 93 -1.99 -14.42 5.04
C THR A 93 -2.98 -13.67 5.93
N VAL A 94 -3.98 -13.00 5.34
CA VAL A 94 -5.09 -12.37 6.07
C VAL A 94 -5.81 -13.39 6.95
N GLU A 95 -6.14 -14.58 6.42
CA GLU A 95 -6.78 -15.65 7.19
C GLU A 95 -5.87 -16.20 8.32
N ARG A 96 -4.56 -16.28 8.08
CA ARG A 96 -3.59 -16.72 9.09
C ARG A 96 -3.56 -15.77 10.29
N PHE A 97 -3.55 -14.46 10.06
CA PHE A 97 -3.60 -13.46 11.12
C PHE A 97 -4.93 -13.49 11.87
N ARG A 98 -6.04 -13.64 11.16
CA ARG A 98 -7.36 -13.79 11.78
C ARG A 98 -7.41 -15.00 12.72
N ARG A 99 -6.88 -16.16 12.29
CA ARG A 99 -6.80 -17.37 13.15
C ARG A 99 -5.89 -17.18 14.35
N ALA A 100 -4.86 -16.35 14.24
CA ALA A 100 -3.97 -16.00 15.34
C ALA A 100 -4.57 -14.93 16.28
N GLY A 101 -5.81 -14.48 16.02
CA GLY A 101 -6.50 -13.49 16.85
C GLY A 101 -5.91 -12.09 16.75
N LEU A 102 -5.35 -11.72 15.58
CA LEU A 102 -4.88 -10.36 15.31
C LEU A 102 -6.02 -9.55 14.67
N GLY A 103 -6.23 -8.33 15.17
CA GLY A 103 -7.01 -7.32 14.47
C GLY A 103 -6.32 -6.94 13.15
N GLN A 104 -7.10 -6.55 12.15
CA GLN A 104 -6.57 -6.20 10.83
C GLN A 104 -7.32 -5.01 10.24
N THR A 105 -6.60 -4.02 9.76
CA THR A 105 -7.17 -2.81 9.15
C THR A 105 -6.42 -2.50 7.86
N VAL A 106 -7.15 -2.17 6.80
CA VAL A 106 -6.55 -1.62 5.58
C VAL A 106 -6.37 -0.11 5.76
N LEU A 107 -5.16 0.37 5.52
CA LEU A 107 -4.78 1.78 5.58
C LEU A 107 -4.08 2.15 4.27
N SER A 108 -4.81 2.72 3.32
CA SER A 108 -4.36 2.99 1.95
C SER A 108 -4.34 4.47 1.60
N ALA A 109 -3.46 4.84 0.68
CA ALA A 109 -3.47 6.15 0.02
C ALA A 109 -4.51 6.25 -1.11
N SER A 110 -5.21 5.17 -1.44
CA SER A 110 -6.28 5.14 -2.45
C SER A 110 -7.51 5.92 -1.99
N GLU A 111 -8.31 6.41 -2.97
CA GLU A 111 -9.61 6.98 -2.70
C GLU A 111 -10.53 5.94 -2.03
N GLN A 112 -11.29 6.38 -1.02
CA GLN A 112 -12.06 5.52 -0.12
C GLN A 112 -13.10 4.64 -0.83
N THR A 113 -13.80 5.20 -1.81
CA THR A 113 -14.86 4.48 -2.53
C THR A 113 -14.27 3.42 -3.44
N LEU A 114 -13.19 3.77 -4.15
CA LEU A 114 -12.45 2.86 -5.00
C LEU A 114 -11.86 1.70 -4.19
N LEU A 115 -11.23 2.00 -3.05
CA LEU A 115 -10.65 1.00 -2.15
C LEU A 115 -11.70 -0.02 -1.68
N ARG A 116 -12.88 0.45 -1.24
CA ARG A 116 -13.98 -0.44 -0.83
C ARG A 116 -14.48 -1.29 -1.97
N ARG A 117 -14.65 -0.69 -3.16
CA ARG A 117 -15.10 -1.40 -4.36
C ARG A 117 -14.12 -2.49 -4.76
N GLN A 118 -12.81 -2.23 -4.69
CA GLN A 118 -11.78 -3.26 -4.93
C GLN A 118 -11.86 -4.39 -3.90
N LEU A 119 -11.91 -4.08 -2.60
CA LEU A 119 -12.03 -5.09 -1.56
C LEU A 119 -13.29 -5.97 -1.71
N ALA A 120 -14.41 -5.38 -2.14
CA ALA A 120 -15.65 -6.09 -2.40
C ALA A 120 -15.51 -7.08 -3.57
N LEU A 121 -14.79 -6.74 -4.65
CA LEU A 121 -14.53 -7.64 -5.80
C LEU A 121 -13.86 -8.94 -5.35
N TYR A 122 -12.97 -8.89 -4.34
CA TYR A 122 -12.29 -10.08 -3.82
C TYR A 122 -13.00 -10.73 -2.63
N GLY A 123 -14.17 -10.21 -2.21
CA GLY A 123 -14.88 -10.71 -1.03
C GLY A 123 -14.14 -10.49 0.28
N LEU A 124 -13.29 -9.45 0.34
CA LEU A 124 -12.44 -9.16 1.49
C LEU A 124 -13.00 -8.08 2.42
N GLU A 125 -14.08 -7.38 2.05
CA GLU A 125 -14.61 -6.26 2.84
C GLU A 125 -14.90 -6.64 4.31
N GLY A 126 -15.47 -7.82 4.54
CA GLY A 126 -15.77 -8.32 5.89
C GLY A 126 -14.60 -8.98 6.60
N ARG A 127 -13.37 -8.87 6.10
CA ARG A 127 -12.19 -9.50 6.69
C ARG A 127 -11.36 -8.55 7.55
N PHE A 128 -11.65 -7.27 7.49
CA PHE A 128 -10.94 -6.21 8.18
C PHE A 128 -11.83 -5.48 9.18
N ASP A 129 -11.26 -5.06 10.30
CA ASP A 129 -11.94 -4.29 11.35
C ASP A 129 -12.30 -2.88 10.83
N ALA A 130 -11.43 -2.32 9.97
CA ALA A 130 -11.66 -1.06 9.29
C ALA A 130 -11.00 -1.05 7.90
N ILE A 131 -11.58 -0.24 6.99
CA ILE A 131 -11.06 0.01 5.66
C ILE A 131 -10.95 1.53 5.52
N LEU A 132 -9.70 2.01 5.49
CA LEU A 132 -9.34 3.40 5.59
C LEU A 132 -8.62 3.84 4.32
N GLY A 133 -9.31 4.59 3.49
CA GLY A 133 -8.81 5.26 2.30
C GLY A 133 -8.85 6.77 2.44
N ARG A 134 -8.49 7.50 1.39
CA ARG A 134 -8.50 8.95 1.34
C ARG A 134 -9.83 9.48 0.80
N GLY A 135 -10.10 10.75 1.10
CA GLY A 135 -11.23 11.49 0.53
C GLY A 135 -10.93 12.11 -0.85
N ASP A 136 -9.74 11.86 -1.43
CA ASP A 136 -9.29 12.42 -2.70
C ASP A 136 -8.48 11.41 -3.53
N ILE A 137 -8.25 11.71 -4.81
CA ILE A 137 -7.56 10.84 -5.78
C ILE A 137 -6.06 11.08 -5.88
N TYR A 138 -5.48 11.98 -5.08
CA TYR A 138 -4.09 12.44 -5.27
C TYR A 138 -3.05 11.62 -4.52
N ALA A 139 -3.44 10.49 -3.93
CA ALA A 139 -2.58 9.54 -3.24
C ALA A 139 -1.54 10.24 -2.31
N GLY A 140 -2.03 11.12 -1.45
CA GLY A 140 -1.22 11.78 -0.43
C GLY A 140 -0.99 10.89 0.79
N SER A 141 -0.38 11.46 1.85
CA SER A 141 -0.11 10.70 3.08
C SER A 141 -1.37 10.18 3.75
N LYS A 142 -1.31 8.95 4.22
CA LYS A 142 -2.34 8.25 5.01
C LYS A 142 -2.11 8.33 6.53
N GLU A 143 -1.12 9.11 6.97
CA GLU A 143 -0.72 9.23 8.38
C GLU A 143 -1.86 9.72 9.28
N ALA A 144 -2.53 10.81 8.89
CA ALA A 144 -3.60 11.41 9.70
C ALA A 144 -4.75 10.42 9.96
N ILE A 145 -5.15 9.67 8.93
CA ILE A 145 -6.21 8.66 8.99
C ILE A 145 -5.78 7.50 9.91
N GLY A 146 -4.54 7.04 9.78
CA GLY A 146 -3.98 5.98 10.63
C GLY A 146 -3.89 6.41 12.09
N ARG A 147 -3.52 7.66 12.37
CA ARG A 147 -3.45 8.24 13.71
C ARG A 147 -4.82 8.30 14.36
N GLU A 148 -5.83 8.82 13.66
CA GLU A 148 -7.20 8.87 14.12
C GLU A 148 -7.74 7.47 14.45
N TYR A 149 -7.49 6.51 13.57
CA TYR A 149 -7.89 5.12 13.80
C TYR A 149 -7.27 4.54 15.07
N LEU A 150 -5.94 4.64 15.25
CA LEU A 150 -5.27 4.08 16.42
C LEU A 150 -5.76 4.74 17.73
N GLN A 151 -5.98 6.06 17.73
CA GLN A 151 -6.54 6.76 18.88
C GLN A 151 -7.97 6.28 19.23
N GLY A 152 -8.79 5.99 18.22
CA GLY A 152 -10.17 5.53 18.40
C GLY A 152 -10.28 4.04 18.73
N SER A 153 -9.35 3.22 18.29
CA SER A 153 -9.39 1.76 18.46
C SER A 153 -9.01 1.27 19.86
N GLY A 154 -8.29 2.11 20.62
CA GLY A 154 -7.73 1.71 21.93
C GLY A 154 -6.51 0.80 21.84
N VAL A 155 -6.02 0.48 20.63
CA VAL A 155 -4.80 -0.32 20.42
C VAL A 155 -3.58 0.59 20.57
N PRO A 156 -2.63 0.29 21.49
CA PRO A 156 -1.38 1.03 21.58
C PRO A 156 -0.60 0.94 20.26
N ALA A 157 0.01 2.04 19.83
CA ALA A 157 0.76 2.07 18.56
C ALA A 157 1.87 0.99 18.52
N GLU A 158 2.55 0.76 19.65
CA GLU A 158 3.62 -0.26 19.78
C GLU A 158 3.09 -1.71 19.68
N ALA A 159 1.78 -1.91 19.84
CA ALA A 159 1.10 -3.19 19.63
C ALA A 159 0.57 -3.35 18.19
N ALA A 160 0.80 -2.37 17.31
CA ALA A 160 0.44 -2.43 15.91
C ALA A 160 1.69 -2.61 15.01
N VAL A 161 1.50 -3.26 13.85
CA VAL A 161 2.50 -3.41 12.81
C VAL A 161 1.94 -2.98 11.47
N MET A 162 2.65 -2.09 10.77
CA MET A 162 2.37 -1.72 9.37
C MET A 162 3.05 -2.71 8.44
N ILE A 163 2.31 -3.23 7.46
CA ILE A 163 2.84 -4.04 6.36
C ILE A 163 2.57 -3.29 5.05
N GLY A 164 3.63 -2.98 4.31
CA GLY A 164 3.58 -2.21 3.08
C GLY A 164 4.69 -2.57 2.10
N ASP A 165 4.75 -1.89 0.96
CA ASP A 165 5.71 -2.13 -0.13
C ASP A 165 6.54 -0.89 -0.50
N SER A 166 6.47 0.17 0.32
CA SER A 166 7.12 1.45 0.02
C SER A 166 7.80 2.09 1.24
N LEU A 167 8.77 2.98 0.99
CA LEU A 167 9.37 3.83 2.02
C LEU A 167 8.32 4.69 2.73
N HIS A 168 7.26 5.08 2.01
CA HIS A 168 6.16 5.84 2.59
C HIS A 168 5.43 5.05 3.70
N ASP A 169 5.29 3.72 3.56
CA ASP A 169 4.71 2.89 4.61
C ASP A 169 5.58 2.88 5.87
N ALA A 170 6.89 2.82 5.70
CA ALA A 170 7.84 2.94 6.82
C ALA A 170 7.81 4.33 7.47
N GLU A 171 7.65 5.40 6.68
CA GLU A 171 7.49 6.77 7.19
C GLU A 171 6.20 6.90 7.99
N VAL A 172 5.08 6.39 7.46
CA VAL A 172 3.78 6.36 8.14
C VAL A 172 3.87 5.55 9.43
N ALA A 173 4.46 4.35 9.40
CA ALA A 173 4.66 3.53 10.59
C ALA A 173 5.46 4.27 11.67
N ARG A 174 6.56 4.93 11.29
CA ARG A 174 7.36 5.75 12.20
C ARG A 174 6.57 6.91 12.81
N ALA A 175 5.81 7.62 11.99
CA ALA A 175 4.99 8.75 12.41
C ALA A 175 3.83 8.32 13.34
N LEU A 176 3.32 7.11 13.16
CA LEU A 176 2.29 6.50 14.02
C LEU A 176 2.89 5.87 15.30
N GLY A 177 4.18 5.58 15.33
CA GLY A 177 4.83 4.84 16.43
C GLY A 177 4.61 3.34 16.35
N THR A 178 4.21 2.79 15.21
CA THR A 178 3.99 1.36 15.01
C THR A 178 5.28 0.65 14.55
N ARG A 179 5.33 -0.67 14.70
CA ARG A 179 6.33 -1.49 14.01
C ARG A 179 6.07 -1.46 12.50
N CYS A 180 7.09 -1.82 11.72
CA CYS A 180 6.96 -1.90 10.27
C CYS A 180 7.71 -3.12 9.73
N ILE A 181 7.14 -3.74 8.69
CA ILE A 181 7.81 -4.72 7.83
C ILE A 181 7.41 -4.43 6.38
N LEU A 182 8.38 -4.43 5.48
CA LEU A 182 8.15 -4.16 4.06
C LEU A 182 8.24 -5.43 3.22
N VAL A 183 7.43 -5.49 2.17
CA VAL A 183 7.37 -6.62 1.23
C VAL A 183 7.87 -6.14 -0.13
N ALA A 184 8.99 -6.73 -0.62
CA ALA A 184 9.66 -6.34 -1.86
C ALA A 184 8.99 -7.01 -3.09
N ARG A 185 7.74 -6.67 -3.36
CA ARG A 185 6.94 -7.19 -4.49
C ARG A 185 6.12 -6.12 -5.20
N GLY A 186 6.07 -4.91 -4.68
CA GLY A 186 5.22 -3.84 -5.15
C GLY A 186 5.97 -2.71 -5.87
N HIS A 187 5.59 -1.49 -5.55
CA HIS A 187 5.96 -0.29 -6.30
C HIS A 187 7.41 0.17 -6.09
N GLN A 188 8.13 -0.34 -5.08
CA GLN A 188 9.54 0.00 -4.88
C GLN A 188 10.44 -1.23 -4.86
N SER A 189 11.66 -1.06 -5.39
CA SER A 189 12.64 -2.14 -5.43
C SER A 189 13.12 -2.53 -4.04
N ARG A 190 13.60 -3.78 -3.90
CA ARG A 190 14.18 -4.26 -2.64
C ARG A 190 15.30 -3.36 -2.13
N GLU A 191 16.16 -2.89 -3.04
CA GLU A 191 17.28 -2.00 -2.73
C GLU A 191 16.79 -0.71 -2.08
N THR A 192 15.76 -0.09 -2.67
CA THR A 192 15.11 1.10 -2.12
C THR A 192 14.51 0.83 -0.75
N LEU A 193 13.77 -0.28 -0.59
CA LEU A 193 13.11 -0.62 0.67
C LEU A 193 14.10 -0.83 1.84
N LEU A 194 15.30 -1.34 1.55
CA LEU A 194 16.36 -1.51 2.57
C LEU A 194 16.81 -0.19 3.21
N GLU A 195 16.62 0.95 2.54
CA GLU A 195 16.94 2.28 3.07
C GLU A 195 16.05 2.65 4.28
N ALA A 196 14.88 2.03 4.43
CA ALA A 196 13.98 2.28 5.55
C ALA A 196 14.54 1.83 6.92
N GLY A 197 15.52 0.91 6.94
CA GLY A 197 16.08 0.36 8.16
C GLY A 197 15.13 -0.53 8.96
N VAL A 198 14.09 -1.07 8.31
CA VAL A 198 13.12 -2.02 8.87
C VAL A 198 13.26 -3.38 8.17
N PRO A 199 12.70 -4.48 8.72
CA PRO A 199 12.70 -5.77 8.04
C PRO A 199 12.08 -5.69 6.64
N VAL A 200 12.75 -6.30 5.63
CA VAL A 200 12.28 -6.39 4.25
C VAL A 200 12.23 -7.86 3.84
N VAL A 201 11.08 -8.33 3.41
CA VAL A 201 10.83 -9.72 3.03
C VAL A 201 10.32 -9.83 1.58
N ASP A 202 10.29 -11.06 1.02
CA ASP A 202 9.93 -11.27 -0.38
C ASP A 202 8.47 -11.75 -0.57
N SER A 203 7.72 -11.94 0.52
CA SER A 203 6.33 -12.43 0.44
C SER A 203 5.53 -12.06 1.68
N LEU A 204 4.21 -11.99 1.54
CA LEU A 204 3.29 -11.78 2.66
C LEU A 204 3.35 -12.92 3.66
N ARG A 205 3.61 -14.16 3.17
CA ARG A 205 3.84 -15.31 4.05
C ARG A 205 5.03 -15.09 4.98
N LYS A 206 6.17 -14.59 4.46
CA LYS A 206 7.35 -14.27 5.29
C LYS A 206 7.08 -13.09 6.24
N ALA A 207 6.27 -12.11 5.81
CA ALA A 207 5.83 -11.04 6.70
C ALA A 207 5.00 -11.62 7.87
N ALA A 208 4.10 -12.56 7.58
CA ALA A 208 3.32 -13.23 8.62
C ALA A 208 4.19 -14.07 9.57
N ASP A 209 5.19 -14.78 9.05
CA ASP A 209 6.14 -15.52 9.89
C ASP A 209 6.79 -14.58 10.89
N TRP A 210 7.36 -13.47 10.41
CA TRP A 210 7.99 -12.47 11.25
C TRP A 210 7.04 -11.87 12.31
N VAL A 211 5.82 -11.46 11.91
CA VAL A 211 4.83 -10.86 12.84
C VAL A 211 4.43 -11.83 13.94
N LEU A 212 4.20 -13.11 13.60
CA LEU A 212 3.78 -14.12 14.57
C LEU A 212 4.91 -14.52 15.51
N GLU A 213 6.16 -14.58 15.03
CA GLU A 213 7.34 -14.77 15.87
C GLU A 213 7.49 -13.63 16.90
N GLN A 214 7.32 -12.37 16.47
CA GLN A 214 7.34 -11.23 17.41
C GLN A 214 6.22 -11.31 18.45
N LYS A 215 5.02 -11.74 18.01
CA LYS A 215 3.87 -11.94 18.91
C LYS A 215 4.14 -12.98 20.00
N GLU A 216 4.87 -14.05 19.67
CA GLU A 216 5.22 -15.12 20.62
C GLU A 216 6.35 -14.70 21.57
N MET A 217 7.34 -13.95 21.09
CA MET A 217 8.48 -13.49 21.89
C MET A 217 8.09 -12.44 22.95
N ASP A 218 7.06 -11.64 22.69
CA ASP A 218 6.57 -10.57 23.54
C ASP A 218 5.40 -11.02 24.46
N GLY A 219 5.01 -12.28 24.45
CA GLY A 219 3.92 -12.90 25.23
C GLY A 219 4.42 -13.80 26.35
#